data_02c7b3d47f9ade27c70d208544c52d37
#
_entry.id   02c7b3d47f9ade27c70d208544c52d37
#
_cell.length_a   1.000
_cell.length_b   1.000
_cell.length_c   1.000
_cell.angle_alpha   90.00
_cell.angle_beta   90.00
_cell.angle_gamma   90.00
#
_symmetry.space_group_name_H-M   'P 1'
#
loop_
_entity.id
_entity.type
_entity.pdbx_description
1 polymer ?
#
loop_
_entity_poly.entity_id
_entity_poly.type
_entity_poly.pdbx_seq_one_letter_code
_entity_poly.pdbx_strand_id
1 'polypeptide(L)'
;TFRTNTFGPALVLAHFAPLLPKQGRGLLAVLSAKVGSIGDNRLGGWYSYRASKAALNMLVKTASIEVARTHPQAVLVALHPGTVNSALSAPFNGAEIGRPAADAAGDMLRVLDGLPAEQTGSFHAYSGEPLPW
;
A
#
# COMPACT_ATOMS: atom_id res chain seq x y z
N THR A 1 1.85 12.65 -11.59
CA THR A 1 2.28 11.67 -10.54
C THR A 1 1.31 11.69 -9.36
N PHE A 2 1.09 12.82 -8.70
CA PHE A 2 0.20 12.93 -7.54
C PHE A 2 -1.27 12.59 -7.86
N ARG A 3 -1.76 12.96 -9.04
CA ARG A 3 -3.14 12.64 -9.43
C ARG A 3 -3.39 11.14 -9.36
N THR A 4 -2.49 10.34 -9.93
CA THR A 4 -2.60 8.88 -9.97
C THR A 4 -2.22 8.21 -8.66
N ASN A 5 -1.10 8.62 -8.07
CA ASN A 5 -0.52 7.90 -6.93
C ASN A 5 -1.10 8.33 -5.58
N THR A 6 -1.69 9.52 -5.49
CA THR A 6 -2.16 10.10 -4.23
C THR A 6 -3.64 10.44 -4.27
N PHE A 7 -4.07 11.29 -5.20
CA PHE A 7 -5.46 11.78 -5.22
C PHE A 7 -6.47 10.70 -5.60
N GLY A 8 -6.13 9.87 -6.59
CA GLY A 8 -6.98 8.72 -6.94
C GLY A 8 -7.21 7.78 -5.76
N PRO A 9 -6.15 7.26 -5.12
CA PRO A 9 -6.29 6.45 -3.91
C PRO A 9 -6.98 7.16 -2.75
N ALA A 10 -6.80 8.48 -2.58
CA ALA A 10 -7.53 9.24 -1.57
C ALA A 10 -9.04 9.16 -1.78
N LEU A 11 -9.50 9.30 -3.03
CA LEU A 11 -10.91 9.15 -3.37
C LEU A 11 -11.41 7.72 -3.13
N VAL A 12 -10.60 6.73 -3.46
CA VAL A 12 -10.93 5.32 -3.17
C VAL A 12 -11.11 5.12 -1.66
N LEU A 13 -10.16 5.59 -0.85
CA LEU A 13 -10.28 5.52 0.62
C LEU A 13 -11.56 6.21 1.10
N ALA A 14 -11.84 7.43 0.64
CA ALA A 14 -13.00 8.21 1.07
C ALA A 14 -14.33 7.52 0.75
N HIS A 15 -14.44 6.89 -0.42
CA HIS A 15 -15.70 6.32 -0.87
C HIS A 15 -15.87 4.84 -0.54
N PHE A 16 -14.80 4.07 -0.40
CA PHE A 16 -14.87 2.63 -0.16
C PHE A 16 -14.65 2.22 1.29
N ALA A 17 -13.84 2.96 2.05
CA ALA A 17 -13.64 2.60 3.46
C ALA A 17 -14.94 2.59 4.27
N PRO A 18 -15.90 3.53 4.07
CA PRO A 18 -17.18 3.47 4.76
C PRO A 18 -18.04 2.25 4.43
N LEU A 19 -17.76 1.58 3.30
CA LEU A 19 -18.49 0.39 2.87
C LEU A 19 -17.99 -0.91 3.51
N LEU A 20 -16.88 -0.86 4.22
CA LEU A 20 -16.38 -2.01 4.97
C LEU A 20 -17.41 -2.44 6.04
N PRO A 21 -17.46 -3.73 6.40
CA PRO A 21 -18.36 -4.18 7.46
C PRO A 21 -18.00 -3.52 8.79
N LYS A 22 -19.01 -3.04 9.50
CA LYS A 22 -18.83 -2.48 10.85
C LYS A 22 -18.58 -3.56 11.89
N GLN A 23 -19.04 -4.76 11.63
CA GLN A 23 -18.80 -5.95 12.44
C GLN A 23 -18.14 -7.01 11.57
N GLY A 24 -17.15 -7.68 12.12
CA GLY A 24 -16.34 -8.61 11.38
C GLY A 24 -15.20 -7.95 10.60
N ARG A 25 -14.36 -8.77 10.03
CA ARG A 25 -13.15 -8.34 9.34
C ARG A 25 -13.47 -7.69 8.00
N GLY A 26 -13.03 -6.46 7.81
CA GLY A 26 -12.99 -5.78 6.51
C GLY A 26 -11.54 -5.47 6.14
N LEU A 27 -11.22 -5.47 4.86
CA LEU A 27 -9.86 -5.24 4.38
C LEU A 27 -9.86 -4.27 3.21
N LEU A 28 -9.02 -3.25 3.31
CA LEU A 28 -8.74 -2.32 2.23
C LEU A 28 -7.23 -2.11 2.12
N ALA A 29 -6.65 -2.62 1.06
CA ALA A 29 -5.23 -2.51 0.78
C ALA A 29 -4.98 -1.56 -0.38
N VAL A 30 -3.93 -0.74 -0.27
CA VAL A 30 -3.54 0.21 -1.31
C VAL A 30 -2.10 -0.08 -1.74
N LEU A 31 -1.89 -0.14 -3.06
CA LEU A 31 -0.55 -0.34 -3.60
C LEU A 31 0.28 0.93 -3.45
N SER A 32 1.27 0.84 -2.58
CA SER A 32 2.29 1.84 -2.39
C SER A 32 3.63 1.37 -2.98
N ALA A 33 4.71 1.94 -2.54
CA ALA A 33 6.06 1.53 -2.95
C ALA A 33 7.04 1.80 -1.82
N LYS A 34 8.02 0.93 -1.64
CA LYS A 34 9.07 1.08 -0.61
C LYS A 34 9.76 2.44 -0.69
N VAL A 35 9.91 2.99 -1.89
CA VAL A 35 10.50 4.32 -2.09
C VAL A 35 9.69 5.47 -1.48
N GLY A 36 8.42 5.23 -1.10
CA GLY A 36 7.60 6.18 -0.35
C GLY A 36 7.88 6.18 1.14
N SER A 37 8.67 5.25 1.65
CA SER A 37 9.11 5.24 3.04
C SER A 37 10.15 6.33 3.28
N ILE A 38 9.85 7.23 4.21
CA ILE A 38 10.81 8.26 4.64
C ILE A 38 11.93 7.61 5.46
N GLY A 39 11.56 6.67 6.34
CA GLY A 39 12.50 5.96 7.21
C GLY A 39 13.48 5.06 6.48
N ASP A 40 13.08 4.46 5.35
CA ASP A 40 13.93 3.58 4.54
C ASP A 40 14.79 4.35 3.51
N ASN A 41 14.51 5.62 3.26
CA ASN A 41 15.18 6.37 2.20
C ASN A 41 16.65 6.62 2.50
N ARG A 42 17.53 5.94 1.75
CA ARG A 42 18.99 6.08 1.81
C ARG A 42 19.58 6.54 0.48
N LEU A 43 18.86 6.29 -0.62
CA LEU A 43 19.38 6.54 -1.97
C LEU A 43 19.04 7.92 -2.52
N GLY A 44 17.96 8.54 -2.05
CA GLY A 44 17.48 9.80 -2.64
C GLY A 44 16.94 9.60 -4.07
N GLY A 45 16.86 10.67 -4.82
CA GLY A 45 16.32 10.66 -6.18
C GLY A 45 14.81 10.48 -6.22
N TRP A 46 14.22 10.49 -7.42
CA TRP A 46 12.80 10.26 -7.71
C TRP A 46 11.84 11.10 -6.85
N TYR A 47 12.13 12.36 -6.68
CA TYR A 47 11.44 13.28 -5.76
C TYR A 47 9.92 13.20 -5.84
N SER A 48 9.34 13.38 -7.02
CA SER A 48 7.89 13.37 -7.20
C SER A 48 7.27 12.02 -6.88
N TYR A 49 7.92 10.93 -7.31
CA TYR A 49 7.42 9.59 -7.06
C TYR A 49 7.48 9.23 -5.57
N ARG A 50 8.63 9.47 -4.92
CA ARG A 50 8.77 9.29 -3.47
C ARG A 50 7.77 10.12 -2.70
N ALA A 51 7.66 11.40 -3.00
CA ALA A 51 6.73 12.31 -2.33
C ALA A 51 5.28 11.87 -2.50
N SER A 52 4.88 11.44 -3.70
CA SER A 52 3.52 10.96 -3.94
C SER A 52 3.17 9.69 -3.17
N LYS A 53 4.12 8.77 -3.03
CA LYS A 53 3.93 7.52 -2.28
C LYS A 53 4.01 7.74 -0.76
N ALA A 54 4.83 8.70 -0.30
CA ALA A 54 4.83 9.12 1.10
C ALA A 54 3.50 9.79 1.48
N ALA A 55 2.96 10.64 0.61
CA ALA A 55 1.64 11.23 0.79
C ALA A 55 0.54 10.16 0.83
N LEU A 56 0.59 9.17 -0.06
CA LEU A 56 -0.31 8.03 -0.03
C LEU A 56 -0.22 7.27 1.30
N ASN A 57 0.99 7.00 1.77
CA ASN A 57 1.22 6.32 3.05
C ASN A 57 0.58 7.09 4.22
N MET A 58 0.72 8.41 4.24
CA MET A 58 0.07 9.27 5.24
C MET A 58 -1.45 9.15 5.16
N LEU A 59 -2.04 9.15 3.97
CA LEU A 59 -3.48 9.01 3.80
C LEU A 59 -4.00 7.67 4.33
N VAL A 60 -3.30 6.58 4.03
CA VAL A 60 -3.64 5.23 4.55
C VAL A 60 -3.58 5.22 6.07
N LYS A 61 -2.50 5.76 6.65
CA LYS A 61 -2.35 5.84 8.11
C LYS A 61 -3.47 6.65 8.74
N THR A 62 -3.77 7.82 8.21
CA THR A 62 -4.83 8.70 8.71
C THR A 62 -6.19 8.01 8.63
N ALA A 63 -6.53 7.45 7.47
CA ALA A 63 -7.79 6.75 7.27
C ALA A 63 -7.96 5.56 8.21
N SER A 64 -6.88 4.80 8.45
CA SER A 64 -6.92 3.64 9.36
C SER A 64 -7.34 4.04 10.78
N ILE A 65 -6.85 5.15 11.27
CA ILE A 65 -7.19 5.68 12.60
C ILE A 65 -8.66 6.11 12.67
N GLU A 66 -9.12 6.81 11.65
CA GLU A 66 -10.51 7.28 11.59
C GLU A 66 -11.50 6.11 11.45
N VAL A 67 -11.22 5.19 10.53
CA VAL A 67 -12.08 4.03 10.26
C VAL A 67 -12.17 3.11 11.48
N ALA A 68 -11.09 2.93 12.23
CA ALA A 68 -11.10 2.11 13.43
C ALA A 68 -12.12 2.53 14.50
N ARG A 69 -12.54 3.81 14.49
CA ARG A 69 -13.54 4.33 15.43
C ARG A 69 -14.93 3.73 15.21
N THR A 70 -15.25 3.35 13.98
CA THR A 70 -16.57 2.82 13.60
C THR A 70 -16.51 1.40 13.05
N HIS A 71 -15.33 0.94 12.64
CA HIS A 71 -15.08 -0.38 12.06
C HIS A 71 -13.88 -1.02 12.78
N PRO A 72 -14.07 -1.52 14.01
CA PRO A 72 -12.95 -1.92 14.89
C PRO A 72 -12.15 -3.12 14.40
N GLN A 73 -12.69 -3.92 13.47
CA GLN A 73 -11.98 -5.05 12.88
C GLN A 73 -11.52 -4.79 11.44
N ALA A 74 -11.67 -3.56 10.95
CA ALA A 74 -11.18 -3.19 9.62
C ALA A 74 -9.66 -3.06 9.60
N VAL A 75 -9.05 -3.53 8.51
CA VAL A 75 -7.61 -3.47 8.26
C VAL A 75 -7.38 -2.63 7.01
N LEU A 76 -6.81 -1.45 7.19
CA LEU A 76 -6.37 -0.57 6.10
C LEU A 76 -4.85 -0.58 6.08
N VAL A 77 -4.26 -0.99 4.95
CA VAL A 77 -2.79 -1.13 4.84
C VAL A 77 -2.26 -0.64 3.50
N ALA A 78 -1.01 -0.20 3.52
CA ALA A 78 -0.22 0.03 2.32
C ALA A 78 0.64 -1.20 2.02
N LEU A 79 0.75 -1.55 0.73
CA LEU A 79 1.56 -2.69 0.27
C LEU A 79 2.59 -2.24 -0.75
N HIS A 80 3.80 -2.78 -0.61
CA HIS A 80 4.85 -2.71 -1.62
C HIS A 80 4.91 -4.03 -2.39
N PRO A 81 4.60 -4.04 -3.70
CA PRO A 81 4.56 -5.29 -4.47
C PRO A 81 5.95 -5.83 -4.86
N GLY A 82 7.03 -5.12 -4.56
CA GLY A 82 8.33 -5.37 -5.16
C GLY A 82 8.40 -4.81 -6.58
N THR A 83 9.46 -5.15 -7.31
CA THR A 83 9.53 -4.84 -8.74
C THR A 83 8.75 -5.91 -9.50
N VAL A 84 7.70 -5.48 -10.18
CA VAL A 84 6.81 -6.36 -10.95
C VAL A 84 7.04 -6.13 -12.43
N ASN A 85 7.10 -7.20 -13.21
CA ASN A 85 7.18 -7.11 -14.66
C ASN A 85 5.84 -6.57 -15.20
N SER A 86 5.85 -5.35 -15.66
CA SER A 86 4.66 -4.63 -16.15
C SER A 86 5.08 -3.52 -17.11
N ALA A 87 4.11 -2.95 -17.81
CA ALA A 87 4.35 -1.78 -18.66
C ALA A 87 4.97 -0.60 -17.89
N LEU A 88 4.63 -0.43 -16.63
CA LEU A 88 5.17 0.62 -15.76
C LEU A 88 6.67 0.42 -15.49
N SER A 89 7.10 -0.81 -15.27
CA SER A 89 8.50 -1.14 -14.94
C SER A 89 9.39 -1.37 -16.16
N ALA A 90 8.80 -1.50 -17.35
CA ALA A 90 9.53 -1.77 -18.59
C ALA A 90 10.72 -0.81 -18.85
N PRO A 91 10.59 0.52 -18.65
CA PRO A 91 11.71 1.46 -18.81
C PRO A 91 12.84 1.27 -17.80
N PHE A 92 12.62 0.49 -16.74
CA PHE A 92 13.58 0.23 -15.66
C PHE A 92 13.99 -1.25 -15.60
N ASN A 93 14.04 -1.92 -16.76
CA ASN A 93 14.39 -3.33 -16.89
C ASN A 93 13.41 -4.28 -16.15
N GLY A 94 12.15 -3.90 -16.02
CA GLY A 94 11.15 -4.71 -15.32
C GLY A 94 10.96 -6.12 -15.90
N ALA A 95 11.21 -6.30 -17.21
CA ALA A 95 11.18 -7.63 -17.85
C ALA A 95 12.30 -8.57 -17.37
N GLU A 96 13.45 -8.00 -16.95
CA GLU A 96 14.62 -8.79 -16.50
C GLU A 96 14.62 -9.00 -14.99
N ILE A 97 14.29 -7.97 -14.22
CA ILE A 97 14.39 -7.96 -12.75
C ILE A 97 13.05 -8.07 -12.05
N GLY A 98 11.95 -7.84 -12.78
CA GLY A 98 10.60 -7.86 -12.23
C GLY A 98 10.05 -9.27 -12.08
N ARG A 99 9.26 -9.46 -11.03
CA ARG A 99 8.54 -10.71 -10.76
C ARG A 99 7.31 -10.81 -11.66
N PRO A 100 6.84 -12.01 -12.01
CA PRO A 100 5.54 -12.19 -12.66
C PRO A 100 4.43 -11.54 -11.82
N ALA A 101 3.50 -10.84 -12.49
CA ALA A 101 2.43 -10.14 -11.79
C ALA A 101 1.53 -11.09 -10.97
N ALA A 102 1.28 -12.30 -11.47
CA ALA A 102 0.50 -13.30 -10.77
C ALA A 102 1.16 -13.74 -9.45
N ASP A 103 2.49 -13.91 -9.44
CA ASP A 103 3.24 -14.27 -8.24
C ASP A 103 3.21 -13.13 -7.21
N ALA A 104 3.43 -11.91 -7.66
CA ALA A 104 3.35 -10.72 -6.80
C ALA A 104 1.95 -10.57 -6.18
N ALA A 105 0.90 -10.77 -6.97
CA ALA A 105 -0.47 -10.72 -6.48
C ALA A 105 -0.76 -11.82 -5.46
N GLY A 106 -0.33 -13.05 -5.74
CA GLY A 106 -0.49 -14.19 -4.83
C GLY A 106 0.19 -13.97 -3.48
N ASP A 107 1.41 -13.45 -3.49
CA ASP A 107 2.15 -13.14 -2.26
C ASP A 107 1.48 -12.04 -1.45
N MET A 108 1.04 -10.96 -2.11
CA MET A 108 0.32 -9.88 -1.43
C MET A 108 -1.00 -10.35 -0.81
N LEU A 109 -1.77 -11.17 -1.52
CA LEU A 109 -3.02 -11.74 -0.97
C LEU A 109 -2.75 -12.60 0.26
N ARG A 110 -1.68 -13.39 0.24
CA ARG A 110 -1.27 -14.22 1.38
C ARG A 110 -0.89 -13.36 2.59
N VAL A 111 -0.18 -12.25 2.39
CA VAL A 111 0.14 -11.29 3.45
C VAL A 111 -1.15 -10.71 4.03
N LEU A 112 -2.07 -10.27 3.17
CA LEU A 112 -3.34 -9.67 3.59
C LEU A 112 -4.21 -10.62 4.39
N ASP A 113 -4.27 -11.89 4.01
CA ASP A 113 -5.04 -12.90 4.73
C ASP A 113 -4.56 -13.10 6.16
N GLY A 114 -3.26 -12.92 6.40
CA GLY A 114 -2.64 -13.09 7.71
C GLY A 114 -2.66 -11.86 8.62
N LEU A 115 -3.07 -10.68 8.13
CA LEU A 115 -3.02 -9.45 8.93
C LEU A 115 -4.19 -9.35 9.91
N PRO A 116 -3.91 -9.27 11.22
CA PRO A 116 -4.94 -9.02 12.23
C PRO A 116 -5.35 -7.53 12.27
N ALA A 117 -6.44 -7.23 12.96
CA ALA A 117 -6.97 -5.86 13.09
C ALA A 117 -5.97 -4.88 13.71
N GLU A 118 -5.10 -5.35 14.59
CA GLU A 118 -4.04 -4.55 15.23
C GLU A 118 -3.01 -4.01 14.23
N GLN A 119 -2.92 -4.63 13.05
CA GLN A 119 -2.03 -4.19 11.97
C GLN A 119 -2.66 -3.16 11.05
N THR A 120 -3.86 -2.68 11.33
CA THR A 120 -4.43 -1.57 10.58
C THR A 120 -3.51 -0.35 10.66
N GLY A 121 -3.35 0.37 9.56
CA GLY A 121 -2.43 1.51 9.50
C GLY A 121 -0.95 1.13 9.44
N SER A 122 -0.63 -0.06 8.92
CA SER A 122 0.73 -0.53 8.71
C SER A 122 1.12 -0.55 7.23
N PHE A 123 2.41 -0.69 6.97
CA PHE A 123 3.00 -0.77 5.64
C PHE A 123 3.82 -2.06 5.53
N HIS A 124 3.54 -2.87 4.52
CA HIS A 124 4.19 -4.17 4.34
C HIS A 124 4.71 -4.36 2.92
N ALA A 125 5.82 -5.08 2.83
CA ALA A 125 6.27 -5.64 1.56
C ALA A 125 5.46 -6.91 1.21
N TYR A 126 5.53 -7.31 -0.05
CA TYR A 126 4.94 -8.55 -0.56
C TYR A 126 5.42 -9.81 0.16
N SER A 127 6.58 -9.74 0.80
CA SER A 127 7.15 -10.83 1.62
C SER A 127 6.53 -10.93 3.01
N GLY A 128 5.71 -9.96 3.41
CA GLY A 128 5.20 -9.82 4.77
C GLY A 128 6.08 -8.99 5.68
N GLU A 129 7.26 -8.56 5.22
CA GLU A 129 8.16 -7.70 6.00
C GLU A 129 7.47 -6.37 6.29
N PRO A 130 7.36 -5.94 7.56
CA PRO A 130 6.89 -4.61 7.88
C PRO A 130 7.92 -3.56 7.43
N LEU A 131 7.42 -2.51 6.80
CA LEU A 131 8.22 -1.40 6.33
C LEU A 131 7.98 -0.16 7.19
N PRO A 132 9.01 0.65 7.46
CA PRO A 132 8.82 1.94 8.12
C PRO A 132 8.09 2.91 7.17
N TRP A 133 7.37 3.85 7.77
CA TRP A 133 6.71 4.94 7.03
C TRP A 133 7.69 5.94 6.41
#